data_7b62e6ed181446bdac632969ba39c58e
#
_entry.id   7b62e6ed181446bdac632969ba39c58e
#
_cell.length_a   1.000
_cell.length_b   1.000
_cell.length_c   1.000
_cell.angle_alpha   90.00
_cell.angle_beta   90.00
_cell.angle_gamma   90.00
#
_symmetry.space_group_name_H-M   'P 1'
#
loop_
_entity.id
_entity.type
_entity.pdbx_description
1 polymer ?
#
loop_
_entity_poly.entity_id
_entity_poly.type
_entity_poly.pdbx_seq_one_letter_code
_entity_poly.pdbx_strand_id
1 'polypeptide(L)'
;TWFNKHNVGGNSDLKPNYNYWTIFRIAKEQPKEYKTAIYSSWTDNRTVLIVEGKKETNNLKIDYVKDGYDLDTVRFPKMEKDLHIFDIDEQISKDAAEGICKEAPDLSWVYLWYTDDAGHIAGNGAFFDEYVRKADNQVARIWEAVKYREANFDEEWMVVVTTDHGRGENGHGHGGQSWRERTTWISTNIPVNSHFTKGSLAITDIAPSICRYMGFEIPQAVLWEQDGMPFIGQTDIYDLQTLPYDNTVELSWKSYTGNAPVTVYAASANKFREGGKDEWTKLAELPAGVKSYTVDLQVLPASQFYKFVVVSPGNHLNRWLQK
;
A
#
# COMPACT_ATOMS: atom_id res chain seq x y z
N THR A 1 -5.42 1.17 -0.60
CA THR A 1 -6.67 1.08 -1.38
C THR A 1 -6.39 1.25 -2.86
N TRP A 2 -7.31 0.79 -3.72
CA TRP A 2 -7.22 0.99 -5.16
C TRP A 2 -7.54 2.43 -5.55
N PHE A 3 -7.08 2.84 -6.72
CA PHE A 3 -7.28 4.17 -7.28
C PHE A 3 -8.76 4.63 -7.29
N ASN A 4 -9.70 3.76 -7.63
CA ASN A 4 -11.12 4.08 -7.65
C ASN A 4 -11.70 4.52 -6.30
N LYS A 5 -11.03 4.21 -5.20
CA LYS A 5 -11.38 4.69 -3.86
C LYS A 5 -10.66 6.01 -3.54
N HIS A 6 -9.36 6.07 -3.75
CA HIS A 6 -8.52 7.15 -3.28
C HIS A 6 -8.44 8.35 -4.24
N ASN A 7 -8.59 8.15 -5.53
CA ASN A 7 -8.42 9.16 -6.59
C ASN A 7 -7.02 9.81 -6.66
N VAL A 8 -6.00 9.19 -6.12
CA VAL A 8 -4.62 9.65 -6.33
C VAL A 8 -4.05 8.94 -7.54
N GLY A 9 -3.74 9.70 -8.56
CA GLY A 9 -3.05 9.19 -9.73
C GLY A 9 -2.11 10.28 -10.23
N GLY A 10 -0.81 10.05 -10.17
CA GLY A 10 0.25 10.88 -10.73
C GLY A 10 -0.12 12.36 -10.95
N ASN A 11 -0.15 12.76 -12.20
CA ASN A 11 -0.52 14.11 -12.64
C ASN A 11 -2.04 14.31 -12.82
N SER A 12 -2.89 13.56 -12.13
CA SER A 12 -4.33 13.68 -12.30
C SER A 12 -4.87 14.94 -11.61
N ASP A 13 -5.79 15.63 -12.29
CA ASP A 13 -6.54 16.75 -11.71
C ASP A 13 -7.59 16.31 -10.67
N LEU A 14 -7.69 15.00 -10.40
CA LEU A 14 -8.61 14.46 -9.43
C LEU A 14 -8.16 14.78 -8.02
N LYS A 15 -9.10 15.23 -7.19
CA LYS A 15 -8.81 15.46 -5.78
C LYS A 15 -8.63 14.12 -5.07
N PRO A 16 -7.49 13.89 -4.39
CA PRO A 16 -7.30 12.73 -3.55
C PRO A 16 -8.36 12.64 -2.46
N ASN A 17 -8.79 11.43 -2.11
CA ASN A 17 -9.73 11.20 -1.03
C ASN A 17 -9.00 10.72 0.23
N TYR A 18 -8.67 11.66 1.11
CA TYR A 18 -7.92 11.38 2.34
C TYR A 18 -8.75 10.78 3.49
N ASN A 19 -10.02 10.47 3.26
CA ASN A 19 -10.78 9.62 4.18
C ASN A 19 -10.22 8.18 4.19
N TYR A 20 -9.62 7.74 3.07
CA TYR A 20 -8.87 6.48 3.01
C TYR A 20 -7.47 6.70 3.60
N TRP A 21 -7.24 6.17 4.78
CA TRP A 21 -6.05 6.48 5.57
C TRP A 21 -4.78 5.89 4.96
N THR A 22 -3.73 6.70 4.95
CA THR A 22 -2.38 6.22 4.68
C THR A 22 -1.85 5.44 5.88
N ILE A 23 -0.82 4.61 5.68
CA ILE A 23 -0.16 3.90 6.77
C ILE A 23 0.44 4.85 7.82
N PHE A 24 0.89 6.04 7.41
CA PHE A 24 1.40 7.07 8.32
C PHE A 24 0.30 7.62 9.22
N ARG A 25 -0.91 7.86 8.67
CA ARG A 25 -2.05 8.24 9.48
C ARG A 25 -2.43 7.13 10.46
N ILE A 26 -2.46 5.88 10.02
CA ILE A 26 -2.72 4.73 10.91
C ILE A 26 -1.71 4.70 12.05
N ALA A 27 -0.41 4.88 11.76
CA ALA A 27 0.64 4.89 12.78
C ALA A 27 0.48 6.04 13.79
N LYS A 28 0.11 7.25 13.31
CA LYS A 28 -0.07 8.43 14.19
C LYS A 28 -1.37 8.45 14.98
N GLU A 29 -2.34 7.66 14.60
CA GLU A 29 -3.61 7.50 15.34
C GLU A 29 -3.54 6.36 16.39
N GLN A 30 -2.37 5.70 16.55
CA GLN A 30 -2.21 4.69 17.58
C GLN A 30 -2.16 5.30 18.98
N PRO A 31 -2.61 4.56 20.03
CA PRO A 31 -2.46 5.03 21.42
C PRO A 31 -1.01 5.23 21.86
N LYS A 32 -0.10 4.38 21.36
CA LYS A 32 1.35 4.53 21.52
C LYS A 32 1.86 5.50 20.46
N GLU A 33 2.75 6.40 20.85
CA GLU A 33 3.45 7.26 19.92
C GLU A 33 4.48 6.46 19.11
N TYR A 34 4.38 6.55 17.78
CA TYR A 34 5.31 5.96 16.83
C TYR A 34 6.06 7.06 16.09
N LYS A 35 7.38 6.93 16.03
CA LYS A 35 8.25 7.80 15.23
C LYS A 35 8.15 7.41 13.76
N THR A 36 7.89 8.38 12.91
CA THR A 36 7.71 8.19 11.47
C THR A 36 8.76 8.95 10.68
N ALA A 37 9.20 8.38 9.56
CA ALA A 37 10.19 9.02 8.68
C ALA A 37 9.81 8.91 7.21
N ILE A 38 10.14 9.95 6.44
CA ILE A 38 10.15 9.91 4.99
C ILE A 38 11.49 10.39 4.46
N TYR A 39 12.03 9.62 3.51
CA TYR A 39 13.23 9.91 2.75
C TYR A 39 12.86 9.80 1.28
N SER A 40 12.69 10.91 0.58
CA SER A 40 12.08 10.87 -0.74
C SER A 40 12.79 11.78 -1.74
N SER A 41 13.11 11.21 -2.90
CA SER A 41 13.64 11.96 -4.04
C SER A 41 12.57 12.81 -4.71
N TRP A 42 11.29 12.60 -4.38
CA TRP A 42 10.17 13.37 -4.91
C TRP A 42 9.31 13.94 -3.78
N THR A 43 9.26 15.27 -3.70
CA THR A 43 8.58 16.00 -2.61
C THR A 43 7.08 15.71 -2.54
N ASP A 44 6.42 15.42 -3.66
CA ASP A 44 4.98 15.17 -3.69
C ASP A 44 4.57 13.89 -2.96
N ASN A 45 5.49 12.97 -2.72
CA ASN A 45 5.22 11.80 -1.89
C ASN A 45 4.78 12.20 -0.48
N ARG A 46 5.39 13.24 0.10
CA ARG A 46 4.97 13.78 1.41
C ARG A 46 3.79 14.73 1.30
N THR A 47 3.84 15.64 0.34
CA THR A 47 2.89 16.76 0.26
C THR A 47 1.54 16.39 -0.35
N VAL A 48 1.50 15.37 -1.21
CA VAL A 48 0.29 14.93 -1.92
C VAL A 48 -0.15 13.52 -1.51
N LEU A 49 0.77 12.55 -1.39
CA LEU A 49 0.38 11.17 -1.07
C LEU A 49 0.18 10.97 0.44
N ILE A 50 1.12 11.37 1.28
CA ILE A 50 0.98 11.29 2.75
C ILE A 50 0.10 12.43 3.27
N VAL A 51 0.24 13.61 2.69
CA VAL A 51 -0.51 14.84 3.02
C VAL A 51 -0.28 15.29 4.46
N GLU A 52 0.99 15.55 4.74
CA GLU A 52 1.39 16.11 6.02
C GLU A 52 0.75 17.48 6.26
N GLY A 53 0.33 17.73 7.50
CA GLY A 53 -0.10 19.04 8.00
C GLY A 53 -1.46 19.53 7.53
N LYS A 54 -2.27 18.70 6.83
CA LYS A 54 -3.61 19.08 6.41
C LYS A 54 -4.68 18.59 7.38
N LYS A 55 -5.77 19.36 7.49
CA LYS A 55 -6.91 19.03 8.35
C LYS A 55 -7.53 17.68 7.95
N GLU A 56 -7.58 17.36 6.68
CA GLU A 56 -8.14 16.13 6.13
C GLU A 56 -7.41 14.88 6.63
N THR A 57 -6.14 15.02 7.00
CA THR A 57 -5.32 13.95 7.57
C THR A 57 -5.13 14.11 9.09
N ASN A 58 -6.00 14.86 9.76
CA ASN A 58 -5.90 15.16 11.18
C ASN A 58 -4.61 15.89 11.56
N ASN A 59 -4.12 16.78 10.69
CA ASN A 59 -2.85 17.51 10.84
C ASN A 59 -1.66 16.57 11.06
N LEU A 60 -1.67 15.41 10.41
CA LEU A 60 -0.58 14.43 10.44
C LEU A 60 0.78 15.11 10.37
N LYS A 61 1.69 14.74 11.24
CA LYS A 61 3.08 15.21 11.26
C LYS A 61 4.03 14.02 11.15
N ILE A 62 5.00 14.12 10.23
CA ILE A 62 6.11 13.19 10.12
C ILE A 62 7.26 13.69 11.01
N ASP A 63 7.90 12.80 11.77
CA ASP A 63 8.93 13.20 12.73
C ASP A 63 10.26 13.49 12.04
N TYR A 64 10.63 12.70 11.05
CA TYR A 64 11.88 12.85 10.31
C TYR A 64 11.61 12.96 8.82
N VAL A 65 11.99 14.08 8.23
CA VAL A 65 11.75 14.39 6.82
C VAL A 65 13.05 14.69 6.11
N LYS A 66 13.31 13.99 5.02
CA LYS A 66 14.38 14.27 4.06
C LYS A 66 13.79 14.20 2.66
N ASP A 67 13.38 15.33 2.15
CA ASP A 67 12.89 15.55 0.78
C ASP A 67 13.18 17.00 0.36
N GLY A 68 12.60 17.45 -0.75
CA GLY A 68 12.78 18.81 -1.27
C GLY A 68 14.03 18.97 -2.14
N TYR A 69 14.83 17.93 -2.30
CA TYR A 69 16.05 17.98 -3.14
C TYR A 69 15.72 18.13 -4.62
N ASP A 70 14.58 17.63 -5.09
CA ASP A 70 14.03 17.81 -6.44
C ASP A 70 13.67 19.27 -6.73
N LEU A 71 13.49 20.10 -5.71
CA LEU A 71 13.23 21.54 -5.81
C LEU A 71 14.50 22.39 -5.62
N ASP A 72 15.59 21.81 -5.12
CA ASP A 72 16.88 22.50 -4.88
C ASP A 72 17.78 22.43 -6.12
N THR A 73 17.48 23.27 -7.10
CA THR A 73 18.25 23.37 -8.37
C THR A 73 19.65 23.96 -8.21
N VAL A 74 19.99 24.49 -7.05
CA VAL A 74 21.34 24.96 -6.72
C VAL A 74 22.24 23.81 -6.31
N ARG A 75 21.76 22.97 -5.41
CA ARG A 75 22.50 21.79 -4.95
C ARG A 75 22.47 20.65 -5.99
N PHE A 76 21.34 20.48 -6.68
CA PHE A 76 21.13 19.47 -7.70
C PHE A 76 20.71 20.11 -9.01
N PRO A 77 21.63 20.79 -9.73
CA PRO A 77 21.34 21.42 -10.99
C PRO A 77 20.96 20.39 -12.05
N LYS A 78 20.03 20.77 -12.92
CA LYS A 78 19.57 19.88 -13.99
C LYS A 78 20.74 19.39 -14.85
N MET A 79 20.83 18.07 -15.06
CA MET A 79 21.89 17.41 -15.80
C MET A 79 21.33 16.66 -17.02
N GLU A 80 22.19 16.38 -17.98
CA GLU A 80 21.84 15.50 -19.10
C GLU A 80 21.37 14.15 -18.59
N LYS A 81 20.38 13.56 -19.25
CA LYS A 81 19.74 12.29 -18.86
C LYS A 81 19.21 12.30 -17.43
N ASP A 82 18.82 13.46 -16.94
CA ASP A 82 18.30 13.65 -15.59
C ASP A 82 19.17 13.04 -14.46
N LEU A 83 20.49 12.97 -14.68
CA LEU A 83 21.44 12.37 -13.72
C LEU A 83 21.43 13.05 -12.34
N HIS A 84 20.97 14.30 -12.25
CA HIS A 84 20.77 14.99 -10.97
C HIS A 84 19.76 14.25 -10.08
N ILE A 85 18.77 13.54 -10.66
CA ILE A 85 17.82 12.70 -9.88
C ILE A 85 18.55 11.50 -9.30
N PHE A 86 19.49 10.89 -10.05
CA PHE A 86 20.34 9.84 -9.48
C PHE A 86 21.20 10.35 -8.32
N ASP A 87 21.74 11.56 -8.41
CA ASP A 87 22.51 12.18 -7.32
C ASP A 87 21.61 12.47 -6.10
N ILE A 88 20.34 12.83 -6.33
CA ILE A 88 19.33 12.95 -5.27
C ILE A 88 19.07 11.58 -4.62
N ASP A 89 18.88 10.51 -5.38
CA ASP A 89 18.71 9.15 -4.86
C ASP A 89 19.90 8.71 -4.01
N GLU A 90 21.14 9.02 -4.46
CA GLU A 90 22.35 8.78 -3.67
C GLU A 90 22.34 9.52 -2.33
N GLN A 91 21.88 10.78 -2.31
CA GLN A 91 21.75 11.54 -1.07
C GLN A 91 20.64 10.97 -0.18
N ILE A 92 19.46 10.69 -0.74
CA ILE A 92 18.32 10.14 -0.01
C ILE A 92 18.68 8.80 0.65
N SER A 93 19.37 7.91 -0.07
CA SER A 93 19.77 6.62 0.52
C SER A 93 20.79 6.75 1.65
N LYS A 94 21.66 7.77 1.59
CA LYS A 94 22.57 8.12 2.70
C LYS A 94 21.81 8.67 3.90
N ASP A 95 20.90 9.61 3.65
CA ASP A 95 20.07 10.22 4.69
C ASP A 95 19.18 9.18 5.39
N ALA A 96 18.62 8.23 4.62
CA ALA A 96 17.83 7.12 5.16
C ALA A 96 18.68 6.20 6.04
N ALA A 97 19.86 5.78 5.58
CA ALA A 97 20.76 4.95 6.36
C ALA A 97 21.21 5.66 7.65
N GLU A 98 21.56 6.94 7.56
CA GLU A 98 21.94 7.74 8.74
C GLU A 98 20.77 7.88 9.71
N GLY A 99 19.58 8.19 9.22
CA GLY A 99 18.38 8.33 10.06
C GLY A 99 17.98 7.02 10.73
N ILE A 100 18.04 5.88 10.04
CA ILE A 100 17.84 4.56 10.63
C ILE A 100 18.85 4.32 11.76
N CYS A 101 20.14 4.55 11.53
CA CYS A 101 21.15 4.33 12.54
C CYS A 101 20.99 5.24 13.78
N LYS A 102 20.65 6.52 13.60
CA LYS A 102 20.67 7.52 14.67
C LYS A 102 19.32 7.70 15.36
N GLU A 103 18.26 7.77 14.58
CA GLU A 103 16.93 8.17 15.06
C GLU A 103 16.00 6.98 15.29
N ALA A 104 16.28 5.84 14.63
CA ALA A 104 15.49 4.60 14.68
C ALA A 104 13.98 4.85 14.58
N PRO A 105 13.48 5.41 13.46
CA PRO A 105 12.06 5.60 13.29
C PRO A 105 11.33 4.25 13.22
N ASP A 106 10.17 4.15 13.88
CA ASP A 106 9.38 2.92 13.90
C ASP A 106 8.78 2.58 12.52
N LEU A 107 8.46 3.60 11.71
CA LEU A 107 7.95 3.46 10.36
C LEU A 107 8.65 4.43 9.41
N SER A 108 9.25 3.89 8.37
CA SER A 108 9.96 4.68 7.35
C SER A 108 9.47 4.38 5.95
N TRP A 109 9.40 5.41 5.10
CA TRP A 109 9.25 5.25 3.66
C TRP A 109 10.44 5.88 2.96
N VAL A 110 11.16 5.07 2.17
CA VAL A 110 12.24 5.53 1.30
C VAL A 110 11.77 5.42 -0.14
N TYR A 111 11.88 6.49 -0.90
CA TYR A 111 11.54 6.54 -2.32
C TYR A 111 12.75 6.98 -3.13
N LEU A 112 13.12 6.13 -4.09
CA LEU A 112 14.20 6.33 -5.05
C LEU A 112 13.59 6.42 -6.45
N TRP A 113 13.93 7.43 -7.22
CA TRP A 113 13.23 7.80 -8.45
C TRP A 113 13.96 7.35 -9.72
N TYR A 114 15.28 7.46 -9.76
CA TYR A 114 16.04 7.46 -11.01
C TYR A 114 15.90 6.21 -11.90
N THR A 115 15.54 5.07 -11.34
CA THR A 115 15.26 3.88 -12.15
C THR A 115 14.10 4.10 -13.13
N ASP A 116 13.13 4.96 -12.77
CA ASP A 116 12.05 5.35 -13.67
C ASP A 116 12.57 6.23 -14.80
N ASP A 117 13.33 7.29 -14.51
CA ASP A 117 13.94 8.16 -15.53
C ASP A 117 14.89 7.39 -16.45
N ALA A 118 15.71 6.49 -15.92
CA ALA A 118 16.59 5.64 -16.72
C ALA A 118 15.81 4.79 -17.73
N GLY A 119 14.65 4.28 -17.32
CA GLY A 119 13.72 3.59 -18.22
C GLY A 119 13.12 4.54 -19.27
N HIS A 120 12.62 5.70 -18.88
CA HIS A 120 12.09 6.70 -19.82
C HIS A 120 13.11 7.09 -20.88
N ILE A 121 14.36 7.26 -20.48
CA ILE A 121 15.45 7.71 -21.36
C ILE A 121 15.89 6.61 -22.33
N ALA A 122 16.11 5.39 -21.84
CA ALA A 122 16.80 4.34 -22.60
C ALA A 122 15.97 3.07 -22.86
N GLY A 123 14.79 2.96 -22.26
CA GLY A 123 13.99 1.73 -22.37
C GLY A 123 14.66 0.55 -21.71
N ASN A 124 14.39 -0.65 -22.25
CA ASN A 124 15.07 -1.88 -21.80
C ASN A 124 16.52 -1.92 -22.34
N GLY A 125 17.49 -2.32 -21.51
CA GLY A 125 18.86 -2.54 -21.94
C GLY A 125 19.92 -2.13 -20.93
N ALA A 126 21.18 -2.13 -21.36
CA ALA A 126 22.35 -2.00 -20.50
C ALA A 126 22.37 -0.73 -19.63
N PHE A 127 21.85 0.37 -20.14
CA PHE A 127 21.76 1.63 -19.37
C PHE A 127 20.80 1.47 -18.21
N PHE A 128 19.57 0.98 -18.46
CA PHE A 128 18.59 0.71 -17.42
C PHE A 128 19.14 -0.30 -16.39
N ASP A 129 19.71 -1.41 -16.87
CA ASP A 129 20.29 -2.45 -16.01
C ASP A 129 21.41 -1.91 -15.12
N GLU A 130 22.20 -0.95 -15.60
CA GLU A 130 23.23 -0.29 -14.80
C GLU A 130 22.61 0.47 -13.62
N TYR A 131 21.53 1.23 -13.87
CA TYR A 131 20.92 2.02 -12.81
C TYR A 131 20.07 1.19 -11.86
N VAL A 132 19.53 0.06 -12.29
CA VAL A 132 18.96 -0.94 -11.37
C VAL A 132 20.04 -1.49 -10.41
N ARG A 133 21.24 -1.81 -10.90
CA ARG A 133 22.34 -2.23 -10.01
C ARG A 133 22.81 -1.12 -9.06
N LYS A 134 22.77 0.14 -9.51
CA LYS A 134 23.09 1.28 -8.65
C LYS A 134 22.01 1.48 -7.56
N ALA A 135 20.72 1.32 -7.91
CA ALA A 135 19.63 1.33 -6.94
C ALA A 135 19.75 0.17 -5.93
N ASP A 136 20.19 -1.01 -6.36
CA ASP A 136 20.49 -2.13 -5.46
C ASP A 136 21.59 -1.76 -4.44
N ASN A 137 22.63 -1.05 -4.85
CA ASN A 137 23.65 -0.52 -3.91
C ASN A 137 23.09 0.52 -2.93
N GLN A 138 22.12 1.32 -3.36
CA GLN A 138 21.42 2.28 -2.48
C GLN A 138 20.57 1.53 -1.45
N VAL A 139 19.84 0.50 -1.88
CA VAL A 139 19.09 -0.39 -0.98
C VAL A 139 20.03 -1.15 -0.04
N ALA A 140 21.17 -1.64 -0.53
CA ALA A 140 22.18 -2.30 0.31
C ALA A 140 22.68 -1.40 1.42
N ARG A 141 22.90 -0.11 1.16
CA ARG A 141 23.29 0.88 2.19
C ARG A 141 22.25 1.00 3.31
N ILE A 142 20.96 1.02 2.94
CA ILE A 142 19.85 1.05 3.89
C ILE A 142 19.78 -0.26 4.68
N TRP A 143 19.96 -1.38 3.99
CA TRP A 143 19.99 -2.71 4.60
C TRP A 143 21.12 -2.87 5.62
N GLU A 144 22.32 -2.34 5.35
CA GLU A 144 23.42 -2.33 6.32
C GLU A 144 23.08 -1.50 7.58
N ALA A 145 22.35 -0.39 7.43
CA ALA A 145 21.86 0.39 8.57
C ALA A 145 20.85 -0.40 9.41
N VAL A 146 19.93 -1.14 8.78
CA VAL A 146 18.99 -2.04 9.48
C VAL A 146 19.76 -3.13 10.23
N LYS A 147 20.69 -3.82 9.58
CA LYS A 147 21.52 -4.86 10.24
C LYS A 147 22.34 -4.29 11.41
N TYR A 148 22.83 -3.07 11.28
CA TYR A 148 23.51 -2.40 12.38
C TYR A 148 22.59 -2.22 13.58
N ARG A 149 21.33 -1.80 13.35
CA ARG A 149 20.34 -1.65 14.41
C ARG A 149 20.04 -2.99 15.08
N GLU A 150 19.72 -4.03 14.32
CA GLU A 150 19.44 -5.37 14.82
C GLU A 150 20.62 -5.97 15.61
N ALA A 151 21.86 -5.71 15.18
CA ALA A 151 23.06 -6.23 15.83
C ALA A 151 23.43 -5.50 17.14
N ASN A 152 23.04 -4.25 17.30
CA ASN A 152 23.48 -3.41 18.43
C ASN A 152 22.36 -3.01 19.40
N PHE A 153 21.11 -3.25 19.02
CA PHE A 153 19.92 -2.92 19.81
C PHE A 153 18.96 -4.12 19.77
N ASP A 154 18.10 -4.23 20.76
CA ASP A 154 17.06 -5.28 20.82
C ASP A 154 15.88 -4.87 19.93
N GLU A 155 16.10 -4.91 18.60
CA GLU A 155 15.14 -4.49 17.58
C GLU A 155 15.02 -5.55 16.50
N GLU A 156 13.80 -5.70 15.99
CA GLU A 156 13.49 -6.46 14.78
C GLU A 156 12.94 -5.51 13.71
N TRP A 157 13.46 -5.62 12.49
CA TRP A 157 13.09 -4.74 11.40
C TRP A 157 12.45 -5.52 10.23
N MET A 158 11.28 -5.07 9.82
CA MET A 158 10.67 -5.49 8.55
C MET A 158 11.11 -4.54 7.44
N VAL A 159 11.75 -5.07 6.43
CA VAL A 159 12.08 -4.35 5.20
C VAL A 159 11.22 -4.89 4.06
N VAL A 160 10.58 -3.98 3.33
CA VAL A 160 9.84 -4.29 2.10
C VAL A 160 10.42 -3.46 0.98
N VAL A 161 10.88 -4.12 -0.08
CA VAL A 161 11.36 -3.47 -1.30
C VAL A 161 10.38 -3.79 -2.42
N THR A 162 9.95 -2.78 -3.16
CA THR A 162 8.98 -2.93 -4.24
C THR A 162 9.20 -1.84 -5.30
N THR A 163 8.52 -1.98 -6.43
CA THR A 163 8.30 -0.92 -7.41
C THR A 163 6.83 -0.55 -7.44
N ASP A 164 6.50 0.69 -7.75
CA ASP A 164 5.13 1.21 -7.81
C ASP A 164 4.38 0.75 -9.07
N HIS A 165 5.07 0.55 -10.19
CA HIS A 165 4.53 0.05 -11.45
C HIS A 165 5.58 -0.70 -12.28
N GLY A 166 5.12 -1.40 -13.30
CA GLY A 166 5.97 -1.92 -14.37
C GLY A 166 6.05 -0.93 -15.53
N ARG A 167 6.56 -1.39 -16.69
CA ARG A 167 6.77 -0.53 -17.87
C ARG A 167 6.19 -1.18 -19.13
N GLY A 168 5.91 -0.35 -20.13
CA GLY A 168 5.47 -0.80 -21.45
C GLY A 168 6.48 -1.73 -22.12
N GLU A 169 6.10 -2.32 -23.24
CA GLU A 169 6.87 -3.38 -23.93
C GLU A 169 8.30 -2.93 -24.29
N ASN A 170 8.45 -1.70 -24.76
CA ASN A 170 9.75 -1.12 -25.10
C ASN A 170 10.52 -0.56 -23.89
N GLY A 171 9.94 -0.58 -22.69
CA GLY A 171 10.55 -0.08 -21.46
C GLY A 171 10.54 1.44 -21.26
N HIS A 172 10.11 2.23 -22.25
CA HIS A 172 10.17 3.71 -22.15
C HIS A 172 9.01 4.33 -21.40
N GLY A 173 7.81 3.78 -21.47
CA GLY A 173 6.60 4.38 -20.89
C GLY A 173 5.92 3.49 -19.86
N HIS A 174 5.00 4.08 -19.12
CA HIS A 174 4.10 3.40 -18.16
C HIS A 174 2.78 4.16 -18.06
N GLY A 175 1.85 3.67 -17.20
CA GLY A 175 0.53 4.29 -16.98
C GLY A 175 -0.60 3.67 -17.81
N GLY A 176 -0.27 2.76 -18.74
CA GLY A 176 -1.25 1.91 -19.41
C GLY A 176 -1.72 0.75 -18.53
N GLN A 177 -2.50 -0.15 -19.15
CA GLN A 177 -3.10 -1.31 -18.46
C GLN A 177 -2.61 -2.65 -19.01
N SER A 178 -1.49 -2.66 -19.75
CA SER A 178 -0.87 -3.91 -20.18
C SER A 178 -0.45 -4.75 -18.97
N TRP A 179 -0.35 -6.06 -19.16
CA TRP A 179 0.12 -6.95 -18.09
C TRP A 179 1.45 -6.50 -17.53
N ARG A 180 2.41 -6.14 -18.39
CA ARG A 180 3.75 -5.72 -17.99
C ARG A 180 3.74 -4.41 -17.20
N GLU A 181 2.94 -3.41 -17.58
CA GLU A 181 2.84 -2.14 -16.85
C GLU A 181 2.23 -2.31 -15.45
N ARG A 182 1.29 -3.27 -15.30
CA ARG A 182 0.64 -3.56 -14.03
C ARG A 182 1.42 -4.55 -13.15
N THR A 183 2.51 -5.13 -13.67
CA THR A 183 3.32 -6.10 -12.92
C THR A 183 4.31 -5.36 -12.05
N THR A 184 4.23 -5.60 -10.75
CA THR A 184 5.18 -5.18 -9.73
C THR A 184 5.77 -6.40 -9.02
N TRP A 185 6.70 -6.20 -8.12
CA TRP A 185 7.30 -7.25 -7.31
C TRP A 185 7.45 -6.79 -5.86
N ILE A 186 7.52 -7.73 -4.94
CA ILE A 186 7.73 -7.48 -3.52
C ILE A 186 8.84 -8.40 -3.02
N SER A 187 9.82 -7.83 -2.33
CA SER A 187 10.86 -8.54 -1.59
C SER A 187 10.81 -8.14 -0.12
N THR A 188 11.00 -9.10 0.80
CA THR A 188 11.00 -8.84 2.25
C THR A 188 11.92 -9.80 2.98
N ASN A 189 12.42 -9.39 4.13
CA ASN A 189 13.32 -10.17 4.99
C ASN A 189 12.60 -11.04 6.03
N ILE A 190 11.28 -10.91 6.16
CA ILE A 190 10.52 -11.60 7.21
C ILE A 190 9.81 -12.86 6.68
N PRO A 191 9.44 -13.82 7.54
CA PRO A 191 8.66 -14.99 7.14
C PRO A 191 7.31 -14.60 6.53
N VAL A 192 6.99 -15.20 5.40
CA VAL A 192 5.78 -14.92 4.63
C VAL A 192 4.78 -16.08 4.69
N ASN A 193 3.52 -15.80 4.43
CA ASN A 193 2.42 -16.78 4.47
C ASN A 193 2.06 -17.36 3.08
N SER A 194 0.97 -18.16 3.04
CA SER A 194 0.49 -18.76 1.79
C SER A 194 -0.03 -17.75 0.78
N HIS A 195 -0.44 -16.55 1.20
CA HIS A 195 -0.85 -15.49 0.27
C HIS A 195 0.35 -15.00 -0.56
N PHE A 196 1.51 -14.84 0.08
CA PHE A 196 2.74 -14.48 -0.61
C PHE A 196 3.21 -15.54 -1.61
N THR A 197 3.18 -16.82 -1.19
CA THR A 197 3.82 -17.91 -1.97
C THR A 197 2.91 -18.54 -3.02
N LYS A 198 1.59 -18.44 -2.87
CA LYS A 198 0.60 -19.14 -3.72
C LYS A 198 -0.48 -18.20 -4.27
N GLY A 199 -0.58 -16.99 -3.75
CA GLY A 199 -1.57 -15.99 -4.14
C GLY A 199 -1.10 -15.11 -5.29
N SER A 200 -1.96 -14.17 -5.65
CA SER A 200 -1.63 -13.05 -6.54
C SER A 200 -1.42 -11.83 -5.68
N LEU A 201 -0.17 -11.56 -5.32
CA LEU A 201 0.17 -10.36 -4.56
C LEU A 201 -0.21 -9.09 -5.33
N ALA A 202 -0.60 -8.08 -4.58
CA ALA A 202 -0.82 -6.74 -5.08
C ALA A 202 -0.06 -5.72 -4.23
N ILE A 203 0.27 -4.59 -4.80
CA ILE A 203 0.93 -3.49 -4.06
C ILE A 203 0.10 -3.03 -2.86
N THR A 204 -1.22 -3.19 -2.92
CA THR A 204 -2.14 -2.91 -1.81
C THR A 204 -1.94 -3.81 -0.60
N ASP A 205 -1.25 -4.96 -0.74
CA ASP A 205 -0.99 -5.92 0.34
C ASP A 205 0.14 -5.46 1.28
N ILE A 206 0.94 -4.48 0.87
CA ILE A 206 2.08 -3.97 1.65
C ILE A 206 1.58 -3.29 2.93
N ALA A 207 0.66 -2.33 2.83
CA ALA A 207 0.19 -1.59 4.00
C ALA A 207 -0.46 -2.48 5.08
N PRO A 208 -1.40 -3.40 4.78
CA PRO A 208 -1.95 -4.30 5.80
C PRO A 208 -0.90 -5.26 6.37
N SER A 209 0.14 -5.63 5.60
CA SER A 209 1.24 -6.46 6.11
C SER A 209 2.08 -5.71 7.13
N ILE A 210 2.47 -4.48 6.83
CA ILE A 210 3.20 -3.63 7.78
C ILE A 210 2.34 -3.33 9.02
N CYS A 211 1.06 -3.00 8.85
CA CYS A 211 0.16 -2.77 9.98
C CYS A 211 0.07 -4.01 10.90
N ARG A 212 0.03 -5.21 10.32
CA ARG A 212 0.03 -6.47 11.09
C ARG A 212 1.36 -6.69 11.80
N TYR A 213 2.48 -6.44 11.14
CA TYR A 213 3.81 -6.56 11.75
C TYR A 213 3.98 -5.62 12.94
N MET A 214 3.53 -4.38 12.78
CA MET A 214 3.57 -3.35 13.82
C MET A 214 2.53 -3.53 14.94
N GLY A 215 1.57 -4.44 14.76
CA GLY A 215 0.47 -4.62 15.72
C GLY A 215 -0.47 -3.42 15.82
N PHE A 216 -0.65 -2.66 14.74
CA PHE A 216 -1.51 -1.47 14.74
C PHE A 216 -2.99 -1.84 14.93
N GLU A 217 -3.65 -1.12 15.82
CA GLU A 217 -5.09 -1.15 15.99
C GLU A 217 -5.75 -0.24 14.95
N ILE A 218 -6.45 -0.84 14.00
CA ILE A 218 -7.10 -0.10 12.92
C ILE A 218 -8.61 -0.05 13.20
N PRO A 219 -9.23 1.15 13.26
CA PRO A 219 -10.67 1.24 13.39
C PRO A 219 -11.38 0.43 12.30
N GLN A 220 -12.41 -0.34 12.68
CA GLN A 220 -13.12 -1.25 11.75
C GLN A 220 -13.55 -0.54 10.46
N ALA A 221 -14.04 0.69 10.55
CA ALA A 221 -14.47 1.47 9.39
C ALA A 221 -13.33 1.72 8.39
N VAL A 222 -12.09 1.90 8.87
CA VAL A 222 -10.90 2.06 8.05
C VAL A 222 -10.40 0.70 7.54
N LEU A 223 -10.39 -0.29 8.43
CA LEU A 223 -9.92 -1.64 8.12
C LEU A 223 -10.72 -2.26 6.96
N TRP A 224 -12.05 -2.17 6.99
CA TRP A 224 -12.92 -2.76 5.98
C TRP A 224 -12.90 -2.04 4.62
N GLU A 225 -12.25 -0.90 4.53
CA GLU A 225 -11.96 -0.21 3.27
C GLU A 225 -10.60 -0.60 2.66
N GLN A 226 -9.76 -1.34 3.38
CA GLN A 226 -8.49 -1.82 2.84
C GLN A 226 -8.74 -2.95 1.84
N ASP A 227 -8.18 -2.83 0.63
CA ASP A 227 -8.35 -3.82 -0.44
C ASP A 227 -7.29 -4.93 -0.39
N GLY A 228 -6.14 -4.62 0.21
CA GLY A 228 -5.03 -5.54 0.32
C GLY A 228 -5.21 -6.55 1.44
N MET A 229 -4.51 -7.65 1.30
CA MET A 229 -4.42 -8.71 2.31
C MET A 229 -2.99 -8.80 2.85
N PRO A 230 -2.81 -9.03 4.16
CA PRO A 230 -1.46 -9.17 4.69
C PRO A 230 -0.80 -10.45 4.18
N PHE A 231 0.44 -10.33 3.73
CA PHE A 231 1.27 -11.46 3.28
C PHE A 231 2.12 -12.08 4.39
N ILE A 232 1.84 -11.69 5.65
CA ILE A 232 2.44 -12.26 6.87
C ILE A 232 1.36 -12.75 7.83
N GLY A 233 1.72 -13.63 8.75
CA GLY A 233 0.78 -14.18 9.72
C GLY A 233 -0.34 -15.00 9.06
N GLN A 234 -1.44 -15.17 9.76
CA GLN A 234 -2.57 -15.97 9.28
C GLN A 234 -3.41 -15.20 8.25
N THR A 235 -3.71 -15.86 7.13
CA THR A 235 -4.74 -15.48 6.16
C THR A 235 -5.57 -16.70 5.80
N ASP A 236 -6.89 -16.56 5.85
CA ASP A 236 -7.81 -17.71 5.68
C ASP A 236 -8.49 -17.70 4.30
N ILE A 237 -8.94 -16.54 3.85
CA ILE A 237 -9.77 -16.36 2.67
C ILE A 237 -9.15 -15.37 1.69
N TYR A 238 -9.46 -15.54 0.39
CA TYR A 238 -8.98 -14.66 -0.69
C TYR A 238 -9.94 -14.69 -1.89
N ASP A 239 -9.74 -13.77 -2.83
CA ASP A 239 -10.45 -13.72 -4.12
C ASP A 239 -11.96 -13.63 -3.97
N LEU A 240 -12.47 -12.63 -3.22
CA LEU A 240 -13.89 -12.36 -3.13
C LEU A 240 -14.41 -11.84 -4.48
N GLN A 241 -15.39 -12.54 -5.02
CA GLN A 241 -16.12 -12.19 -6.23
C GLN A 241 -17.58 -11.85 -5.92
N THR A 242 -18.18 -11.01 -6.75
CA THR A 242 -19.61 -10.66 -6.68
C THR A 242 -20.24 -10.91 -8.04
N LEU A 243 -21.30 -11.71 -8.08
CA LEU A 243 -22.09 -11.96 -9.28
C LEU A 243 -23.55 -11.53 -9.03
N PRO A 244 -23.97 -10.37 -9.56
CA PRO A 244 -25.34 -9.91 -9.41
C PRO A 244 -26.28 -10.69 -10.31
N TYR A 245 -27.48 -11.01 -9.79
CA TYR A 245 -28.56 -11.63 -10.53
C TYR A 245 -29.90 -11.14 -9.99
N ASP A 246 -30.61 -10.33 -10.75
CA ASP A 246 -31.89 -9.68 -10.38
C ASP A 246 -31.78 -8.96 -9.00
N ASN A 247 -32.50 -9.47 -8.01
CA ASN A 247 -32.54 -8.95 -6.64
C ASN A 247 -31.55 -9.67 -5.70
N THR A 248 -30.66 -10.49 -6.22
CA THR A 248 -29.68 -11.23 -5.45
C THR A 248 -28.26 -10.92 -5.90
N VAL A 249 -27.30 -11.17 -5.02
CA VAL A 249 -25.87 -11.15 -5.33
C VAL A 249 -25.23 -12.40 -4.77
N GLU A 250 -24.64 -13.21 -5.63
CA GLU A 250 -23.79 -14.30 -5.17
C GLU A 250 -22.41 -13.75 -4.81
N LEU A 251 -22.01 -13.94 -3.56
CA LEU A 251 -20.66 -13.74 -3.08
C LEU A 251 -19.94 -15.07 -3.09
N SER A 252 -18.74 -15.14 -3.69
CA SER A 252 -17.90 -16.32 -3.64
C SER A 252 -16.46 -15.95 -3.30
N TRP A 253 -15.77 -16.82 -2.57
CA TRP A 253 -14.39 -16.63 -2.16
C TRP A 253 -13.64 -17.95 -2.15
N LYS A 254 -12.31 -17.86 -2.16
CA LYS A 254 -11.42 -19.01 -1.99
C LYS A 254 -10.85 -19.05 -0.57
N SER A 255 -10.32 -20.19 -0.18
CA SER A 255 -9.70 -20.37 1.14
C SER A 255 -8.35 -21.05 1.03
N TYR A 256 -7.38 -20.60 1.82
CA TYR A 256 -6.06 -21.23 1.95
C TYR A 256 -6.09 -22.51 2.79
N THR A 257 -6.89 -22.51 3.86
CA THR A 257 -6.93 -23.58 4.84
C THR A 257 -8.21 -24.43 4.78
N GLY A 258 -9.31 -23.86 4.29
CA GLY A 258 -10.64 -24.50 4.28
C GLY A 258 -11.31 -24.63 5.66
N ASN A 259 -10.68 -24.15 6.73
CA ASN A 259 -11.09 -24.43 8.10
C ASN A 259 -11.59 -23.20 8.89
N ALA A 260 -11.61 -22.03 8.28
CA ALA A 260 -12.04 -20.80 8.95
C ALA A 260 -13.54 -20.54 8.74
N PRO A 261 -14.32 -20.30 9.81
CA PRO A 261 -15.66 -19.74 9.68
C PRO A 261 -15.59 -18.32 9.15
N VAL A 262 -16.65 -17.84 8.52
CA VAL A 262 -16.73 -16.49 8.01
C VAL A 262 -18.02 -15.80 8.42
N THR A 263 -17.94 -14.47 8.56
CA THR A 263 -19.11 -13.62 8.74
C THR A 263 -19.25 -12.69 7.55
N VAL A 264 -20.45 -12.58 7.02
CA VAL A 264 -20.77 -11.74 5.86
C VAL A 264 -21.51 -10.50 6.31
N TYR A 265 -21.07 -9.35 5.83
CA TYR A 265 -21.66 -8.04 6.07
C TYR A 265 -21.95 -7.32 4.76
N ALA A 266 -22.98 -6.46 4.78
CA ALA A 266 -23.29 -5.55 3.69
C ALA A 266 -23.61 -4.16 4.19
N ALA A 267 -23.32 -3.16 3.35
CA ALA A 267 -23.83 -1.79 3.47
C ALA A 267 -24.38 -1.31 2.14
N SER A 268 -25.46 -0.52 2.18
CA SER A 268 -26.15 0.01 0.99
C SER A 268 -25.78 1.46 0.67
N ALA A 269 -24.65 1.94 1.21
CA ALA A 269 -24.15 3.29 0.99
C ALA A 269 -22.61 3.31 1.06
N ASN A 270 -22.02 4.43 0.66
CA ASN A 270 -20.59 4.68 0.78
C ASN A 270 -20.34 6.00 1.54
N LYS A 271 -20.86 6.07 2.77
CA LYS A 271 -20.70 7.25 3.63
C LYS A 271 -19.23 7.48 4.02
N PHE A 272 -18.44 6.41 4.08
CA PHE A 272 -17.01 6.49 4.38
C PHE A 272 -16.26 7.36 3.36
N ARG A 273 -16.61 7.27 2.09
CA ARG A 273 -16.02 8.10 1.03
C ARG A 273 -16.21 9.61 1.29
N GLU A 274 -17.28 9.97 2.00
CA GLU A 274 -17.62 11.36 2.35
C GLU A 274 -17.17 11.74 3.77
N GLY A 275 -16.39 10.89 4.43
CA GLY A 275 -15.90 11.10 5.80
C GLY A 275 -16.90 10.67 6.90
N GLY A 276 -17.99 10.03 6.53
CA GLY A 276 -18.95 9.44 7.45
C GLY A 276 -18.63 7.99 7.81
N LYS A 277 -19.60 7.30 8.40
CA LYS A 277 -19.53 5.87 8.74
C LYS A 277 -20.61 5.11 8.00
N ASP A 278 -20.23 4.01 7.37
CA ASP A 278 -21.21 3.09 6.77
C ASP A 278 -21.97 2.34 7.86
N GLU A 279 -23.25 2.08 7.58
CA GLU A 279 -24.12 1.24 8.42
C GLU A 279 -24.06 -0.18 7.87
N TRP A 280 -23.49 -1.08 8.66
CA TRP A 280 -23.26 -2.46 8.26
C TRP A 280 -24.32 -3.39 8.82
N THR A 281 -24.95 -4.16 7.96
CA THR A 281 -25.88 -5.24 8.31
C THR A 281 -25.11 -6.56 8.28
N LYS A 282 -25.12 -7.30 9.38
CA LYS A 282 -24.63 -8.68 9.42
C LYS A 282 -25.67 -9.58 8.74
N LEU A 283 -25.25 -10.25 7.69
CA LEU A 283 -26.12 -11.09 6.86
C LEU A 283 -26.09 -12.56 7.29
N ALA A 284 -24.90 -13.08 7.59
CA ALA A 284 -24.73 -14.48 7.94
C ALA A 284 -23.46 -14.75 8.75
N GLU A 285 -23.50 -15.80 9.55
CA GLU A 285 -22.32 -16.51 10.06
C GLU A 285 -22.32 -17.91 9.42
N LEU A 286 -21.23 -18.24 8.77
CA LEU A 286 -21.11 -19.46 7.97
C LEU A 286 -19.99 -20.34 8.55
N PRO A 287 -20.22 -21.65 8.67
CA PRO A 287 -19.22 -22.58 9.19
C PRO A 287 -18.03 -22.69 8.24
N ALA A 288 -16.95 -23.23 8.75
CA ALA A 288 -15.77 -23.56 7.98
C ALA A 288 -16.11 -24.44 6.76
N GLY A 289 -15.45 -24.16 5.62
CA GLY A 289 -15.65 -24.90 4.38
C GLY A 289 -16.68 -24.28 3.43
N VAL A 290 -17.55 -23.38 3.91
CA VAL A 290 -18.45 -22.62 3.02
C VAL A 290 -17.65 -21.58 2.24
N LYS A 291 -17.89 -21.48 0.93
CA LYS A 291 -17.13 -20.61 0.01
C LYS A 291 -18.01 -19.67 -0.81
N SER A 292 -19.31 -19.67 -0.56
CA SER A 292 -20.25 -18.75 -1.20
C SER A 292 -21.44 -18.45 -0.31
N TYR A 293 -22.08 -17.32 -0.58
CA TYR A 293 -23.31 -16.91 0.07
C TYR A 293 -24.13 -16.05 -0.88
N THR A 294 -25.41 -16.36 -1.03
CA THR A 294 -26.33 -15.56 -1.84
C THR A 294 -27.01 -14.53 -0.95
N VAL A 295 -26.78 -13.27 -1.25
CA VAL A 295 -27.41 -12.12 -0.59
C VAL A 295 -28.72 -11.81 -1.29
N ASP A 296 -29.81 -11.80 -0.55
CA ASP A 296 -31.08 -11.20 -1.00
C ASP A 296 -31.01 -9.69 -0.75
N LEU A 297 -30.98 -8.88 -1.81
CA LEU A 297 -30.90 -7.43 -1.68
C LEU A 297 -32.19 -6.79 -1.12
N GLN A 298 -33.30 -7.53 -1.06
CA GLN A 298 -34.54 -7.03 -0.49
C GLN A 298 -34.49 -6.90 1.05
N VAL A 299 -33.54 -7.59 1.71
CA VAL A 299 -33.31 -7.44 3.15
C VAL A 299 -32.46 -6.20 3.50
N LEU A 300 -31.96 -5.50 2.48
CA LEU A 300 -31.15 -4.30 2.62
C LEU A 300 -31.92 -3.06 2.14
N PRO A 301 -31.59 -1.86 2.60
CA PRO A 301 -32.12 -0.64 2.01
C PRO A 301 -31.84 -0.60 0.50
N ALA A 302 -32.84 -0.22 -0.30
CA ALA A 302 -32.69 -0.12 -1.75
C ALA A 302 -31.61 0.89 -2.13
N SER A 303 -30.69 0.50 -2.98
CA SER A 303 -29.56 1.32 -3.41
C SER A 303 -29.09 0.94 -4.81
N GLN A 304 -28.36 1.86 -5.46
CA GLN A 304 -27.59 1.60 -6.67
C GLN A 304 -26.15 1.18 -6.35
N PHE A 305 -25.77 1.21 -5.06
CA PHE A 305 -24.43 0.91 -4.62
C PHE A 305 -24.45 0.07 -3.34
N TYR A 306 -23.72 -1.03 -3.35
CA TYR A 306 -23.56 -1.91 -2.19
C TYR A 306 -22.08 -2.18 -1.93
N LYS A 307 -21.76 -2.32 -0.65
CA LYS A 307 -20.47 -2.85 -0.18
C LYS A 307 -20.71 -4.20 0.49
N PHE A 308 -19.83 -5.15 0.24
CA PHE A 308 -19.79 -6.43 0.92
C PHE A 308 -18.46 -6.63 1.60
N VAL A 309 -18.49 -7.16 2.82
CA VAL A 309 -17.31 -7.57 3.56
C VAL A 309 -17.50 -8.99 4.06
N VAL A 310 -16.50 -9.84 3.80
CA VAL A 310 -16.43 -11.21 4.32
C VAL A 310 -15.25 -11.25 5.28
N VAL A 311 -15.52 -11.58 6.54
CA VAL A 311 -14.54 -11.57 7.63
C VAL A 311 -14.28 -12.98 8.11
N SER A 312 -13.02 -13.37 8.18
CA SER A 312 -12.52 -14.58 8.85
C SER A 312 -11.63 -14.22 10.04
N PRO A 313 -11.24 -15.17 10.89
CA PRO A 313 -10.29 -14.91 11.96
C PRO A 313 -8.94 -14.33 11.49
N GLY A 314 -8.45 -14.73 10.32
CA GLY A 314 -7.14 -14.34 9.80
C GLY A 314 -7.15 -13.09 8.96
N ASN A 315 -8.25 -12.75 8.27
CA ASN A 315 -8.34 -11.58 7.40
C ASN A 315 -9.77 -11.25 7.00
N HIS A 316 -9.95 -10.12 6.34
CA HIS A 316 -11.21 -9.74 5.70
C HIS A 316 -10.99 -9.53 4.20
N LEU A 317 -12.09 -9.53 3.46
CA LEU A 317 -12.16 -9.19 2.04
C LEU A 317 -13.31 -8.21 1.84
N ASN A 318 -13.15 -7.25 0.94
CA ASN A 318 -14.23 -6.33 0.58
C ASN A 318 -14.46 -6.28 -0.93
N ARG A 319 -15.68 -6.01 -1.31
CA ARG A 319 -16.09 -5.75 -2.71
C ARG A 319 -17.18 -4.70 -2.75
N TRP A 320 -17.11 -3.88 -3.80
CA TRP A 320 -18.14 -2.93 -4.16
C TRP A 320 -18.95 -3.47 -5.34
N LEU A 321 -20.24 -3.26 -5.30
CA LEU A 321 -21.16 -3.51 -6.41
C LEU A 321 -21.88 -2.21 -6.74
N GLN A 322 -21.81 -1.78 -7.97
CA GLN A 322 -22.61 -0.73 -8.55
C GLN A 322 -23.57 -1.38 -9.55
N LYS A 323 -24.90 -1.12 -9.38
CA LYS A 323 -25.96 -1.61 -10.27
C LYS A 323 -26.08 -0.79 -11.54
#